data_49c518f9a413d12fadb8c7c75d704c44
#
_entry.id   49c518f9a413d12fadb8c7c75d704c44
#
_cell.length_a   1.000
_cell.length_b   1.000
_cell.length_c   1.000
_cell.angle_alpha   90.00
_cell.angle_beta   90.00
_cell.angle_gamma   90.00
#
_symmetry.space_group_name_H-M   'P 1'
#
loop_
_entity.id
_entity.type
_entity.pdbx_description
1 polymer ?
#
loop_
_entity_poly.entity_id
_entity_poly.type
_entity_poly.pdbx_seq_one_letter_code
_entity_poly.pdbx_strand_id
1 'polypeptide(L)'
;MAFVLTFFPFLSFILSPIAIMVHEIGHTVVLWLFGYPAIPAFDFANGGGITMSDLERSPSAVWAWAIGLIALGWWRREHTGTLVGLGAAALAYFWMFNSTRETLAITLGGHAGEIAFGALFLYRGLTGWGCRIELERPLYAFLGFMILFGSMRLGLSLLGETMEKHWYLQGKGGIDNDLVTGAQILSWRLESAARALIFFTLLAIPASFVAASMRKHIGAVAEAEEDL
;
A
#
# COMPACT_ATOMS: atom_id res chain seq x y z
N MET A 1 20.34 -8.65 0.75
CA MET A 1 20.15 -9.39 -0.50
C MET A 1 19.02 -8.78 -1.34
N ALA A 2 17.79 -8.62 -0.87
CA ALA A 2 16.68 -8.02 -1.65
C ALA A 2 17.02 -6.64 -2.24
N PHE A 3 17.66 -5.73 -1.48
CA PHE A 3 18.10 -4.44 -1.97
C PHE A 3 19.10 -4.54 -3.14
N VAL A 4 20.06 -5.47 -3.06
CA VAL A 4 21.04 -5.70 -4.14
C VAL A 4 20.35 -6.21 -5.41
N LEU A 5 19.34 -7.08 -5.26
CA LEU A 5 18.62 -7.65 -6.39
C LEU A 5 17.81 -6.63 -7.19
N THR A 6 17.38 -5.52 -6.58
CA THR A 6 16.68 -4.43 -7.30
C THR A 6 17.60 -3.70 -8.30
N PHE A 7 18.92 -3.85 -8.16
CA PHE A 7 19.90 -3.30 -9.10
C PHE A 7 20.28 -4.26 -10.24
N PHE A 8 19.82 -5.53 -10.20
CA PHE A 8 20.03 -6.46 -11.30
C PHE A 8 18.86 -6.39 -12.29
N PRO A 9 19.08 -5.86 -13.52
CA PRO A 9 17.98 -5.59 -14.46
C PRO A 9 17.13 -6.82 -14.77
N PHE A 10 17.73 -7.98 -14.90
CA PHE A 10 17.03 -9.23 -15.21
C PHE A 10 16.10 -9.69 -14.08
N LEU A 11 16.57 -9.66 -12.82
CA LEU A 11 15.75 -10.04 -11.66
C LEU A 11 14.68 -8.98 -11.38
N SER A 12 15.02 -7.70 -11.54
CA SER A 12 14.05 -6.63 -11.45
C SER A 12 12.93 -6.80 -12.49
N PHE A 13 13.26 -7.18 -13.72
CA PHE A 13 12.29 -7.45 -14.78
C PHE A 13 11.35 -8.61 -14.42
N ILE A 14 11.87 -9.74 -13.92
CA ILE A 14 11.05 -10.91 -13.54
C ILE A 14 10.12 -10.59 -12.35
N LEU A 15 10.57 -9.77 -11.42
CA LEU A 15 9.83 -9.47 -10.20
C LEU A 15 8.94 -8.21 -10.31
N SER A 16 9.19 -7.37 -11.31
CA SER A 16 8.41 -6.15 -11.53
C SER A 16 6.89 -6.39 -11.66
N PRO A 17 6.39 -7.47 -12.30
CA PRO A 17 4.95 -7.69 -12.38
C PRO A 17 4.28 -7.79 -11.01
N ILE A 18 4.96 -8.33 -10.00
CA ILE A 18 4.42 -8.43 -8.64
C ILE A 18 4.28 -7.02 -8.04
N ALA A 19 5.32 -6.20 -8.13
CA ALA A 19 5.30 -4.84 -7.61
C ALA A 19 4.27 -3.98 -8.35
N ILE A 20 4.20 -4.09 -9.68
CA ILE A 20 3.20 -3.41 -10.51
C ILE A 20 1.79 -3.81 -10.06
N MET A 21 1.51 -5.11 -9.94
CA MET A 21 0.18 -5.57 -9.55
C MET A 21 -0.19 -5.11 -8.13
N VAL A 22 0.74 -5.11 -7.19
CA VAL A 22 0.52 -4.58 -5.83
C VAL A 22 0.18 -3.09 -5.87
N HIS A 23 0.86 -2.32 -6.72
CA HIS A 23 0.59 -0.91 -6.95
C HIS A 23 -0.84 -0.70 -7.48
N GLU A 24 -1.23 -1.40 -8.54
CA GLU A 24 -2.57 -1.29 -9.13
C GLU A 24 -3.67 -1.78 -8.18
N ILE A 25 -3.40 -2.83 -7.39
CA ILE A 25 -4.31 -3.26 -6.32
C ILE A 25 -4.48 -2.14 -5.28
N GLY A 26 -3.42 -1.39 -4.97
CA GLY A 26 -3.50 -0.24 -4.08
C GLY A 26 -4.49 0.81 -4.57
N HIS A 27 -4.40 1.23 -5.84
CA HIS A 27 -5.38 2.12 -6.46
C HIS A 27 -6.79 1.52 -6.45
N THR A 28 -6.91 0.26 -6.85
CA THR A 28 -8.19 -0.46 -6.92
C THR A 28 -8.90 -0.49 -5.57
N VAL A 29 -8.18 -0.80 -4.49
CA VAL A 29 -8.74 -0.83 -3.13
C VAL A 29 -9.23 0.55 -2.71
N VAL A 30 -8.45 1.60 -2.97
CA VAL A 30 -8.86 2.97 -2.63
C VAL A 30 -10.08 3.40 -3.46
N LEU A 31 -10.12 3.09 -4.76
CA LEU A 31 -11.28 3.35 -5.61
C LEU A 31 -12.52 2.63 -5.08
N TRP A 32 -12.42 1.36 -4.72
CA TRP A 32 -13.54 0.61 -4.14
C TRP A 32 -14.03 1.23 -2.83
N LEU A 33 -13.10 1.66 -1.96
CA LEU A 33 -13.46 2.33 -0.71
C LEU A 33 -14.32 3.57 -0.97
N PHE A 34 -14.04 4.32 -2.03
CA PHE A 34 -14.84 5.48 -2.42
C PHE A 34 -16.03 5.13 -3.34
N GLY A 35 -16.28 3.86 -3.61
CA GLY A 35 -17.43 3.36 -4.35
C GLY A 35 -17.27 3.35 -5.86
N TYR A 36 -16.07 3.54 -6.39
CA TYR A 36 -15.81 3.40 -7.83
C TYR A 36 -15.50 1.93 -8.17
N PRO A 37 -16.30 1.29 -9.05
CA PRO A 37 -15.92 -0.01 -9.60
C PRO A 37 -14.58 0.08 -10.31
N ALA A 38 -13.63 -0.76 -9.94
CA ALA A 38 -12.29 -0.72 -10.50
C ALA A 38 -11.67 -2.13 -10.58
N ILE A 39 -10.78 -2.34 -11.54
CA ILE A 39 -9.99 -3.56 -11.69
C ILE A 39 -8.52 -3.22 -11.99
N PRO A 40 -7.57 -3.90 -11.36
CA PRO A 40 -6.16 -3.76 -11.70
C PRO A 40 -5.83 -4.54 -12.96
N ALA A 41 -4.99 -4.01 -13.83
CA ALA A 41 -4.55 -4.66 -15.05
C ALA A 41 -3.08 -4.33 -15.38
N PHE A 42 -2.49 -5.10 -16.28
CA PHE A 42 -1.20 -4.76 -16.88
C PHE A 42 -1.41 -3.92 -18.15
N ASP A 43 -0.65 -2.85 -18.27
CA ASP A 43 -0.57 -2.07 -19.51
C ASP A 43 0.55 -2.62 -20.39
N PHE A 44 0.20 -3.50 -21.30
CA PHE A 44 1.17 -4.07 -22.25
C PHE A 44 1.57 -3.12 -23.38
N ALA A 45 0.81 -2.04 -23.60
CA ALA A 45 1.08 -1.09 -24.66
C ALA A 45 2.16 -0.07 -24.26
N ASN A 46 2.05 0.48 -23.04
CA ASN A 46 2.97 1.48 -22.53
C ASN A 46 3.94 0.91 -21.48
N GLY A 47 3.77 -0.35 -21.10
CA GLY A 47 4.51 -1.01 -20.04
C GLY A 47 4.05 -0.59 -18.64
N GLY A 48 4.07 -1.52 -17.69
CA GLY A 48 3.66 -1.28 -16.30
C GLY A 48 2.23 -1.71 -16.02
N GLY A 49 1.54 -0.99 -15.13
CA GLY A 49 0.17 -1.26 -14.74
C GLY A 49 -0.80 -0.14 -15.09
N ILE A 50 -2.06 -0.46 -14.98
CA ILE A 50 -3.17 0.48 -15.10
C ILE A 50 -4.32 -0.02 -14.22
N THR A 51 -4.96 0.89 -13.50
CA THR A 51 -6.24 0.61 -12.84
C THR A 51 -7.37 1.17 -13.68
N MET A 52 -8.18 0.28 -14.22
CA MET A 52 -9.36 0.65 -15.00
C MET A 52 -10.52 0.86 -14.02
N SER A 53 -11.12 2.05 -14.02
CA SER A 53 -12.25 2.38 -13.16
C SER A 53 -13.40 3.02 -13.92
N ASP A 54 -14.62 2.83 -13.41
CA ASP A 54 -15.74 3.64 -13.83
C ASP A 54 -15.55 5.10 -13.38
N LEU A 55 -16.10 6.02 -14.20
CA LEU A 55 -16.11 7.45 -13.86
C LEU A 55 -17.23 7.78 -12.85
N GLU A 56 -18.24 6.92 -12.74
CA GLU A 56 -19.37 7.11 -11.86
C GLU A 56 -19.25 6.24 -10.61
N ARG A 57 -19.59 6.84 -9.49
CA ARG A 57 -19.62 6.15 -8.21
C ARG A 57 -20.85 5.26 -8.12
N SER A 58 -20.66 4.01 -7.70
CA SER A 58 -21.74 3.08 -7.43
C SER A 58 -22.31 3.31 -6.01
N PRO A 59 -23.53 3.80 -5.85
CA PRO A 59 -24.14 3.97 -4.53
C PRO A 59 -24.22 2.66 -3.73
N SER A 60 -24.46 1.54 -4.42
CA SER A 60 -24.53 0.22 -3.78
C SER A 60 -23.18 -0.21 -3.18
N ALA A 61 -22.06 0.12 -3.83
CA ALA A 61 -20.72 -0.16 -3.29
C ALA A 61 -20.46 0.67 -2.03
N VAL A 62 -20.81 1.96 -2.01
CA VAL A 62 -20.68 2.82 -0.82
C VAL A 62 -21.50 2.27 0.34
N TRP A 63 -22.75 1.88 0.09
CA TRP A 63 -23.62 1.29 1.13
C TRP A 63 -23.10 -0.07 1.61
N ALA A 64 -22.57 -0.91 0.72
CA ALA A 64 -21.98 -2.20 1.11
C ALA A 64 -20.80 -2.00 2.08
N TRP A 65 -19.92 -1.03 1.84
CA TRP A 65 -18.84 -0.66 2.76
C TRP A 65 -19.35 -0.14 4.10
N ALA A 66 -20.34 0.76 4.09
CA ALA A 66 -20.93 1.30 5.31
C ALA A 66 -21.55 0.19 6.17
N ILE A 67 -22.32 -0.72 5.55
CA ILE A 67 -22.90 -1.87 6.23
C ILE A 67 -21.82 -2.80 6.78
N GLY A 68 -20.77 -3.07 5.98
CA GLY A 68 -19.65 -3.90 6.41
C GLY A 68 -18.92 -3.33 7.63
N LEU A 69 -18.67 -2.03 7.65
CA LEU A 69 -18.04 -1.36 8.80
C LEU A 69 -18.93 -1.38 10.04
N ILE A 70 -20.24 -1.16 9.88
CA ILE A 70 -21.21 -1.24 10.98
C ILE A 70 -21.27 -2.68 11.52
N ALA A 71 -21.32 -3.68 10.65
CA ALA A 71 -21.33 -5.10 11.04
C ALA A 71 -20.04 -5.49 11.78
N LEU A 72 -18.87 -5.01 11.30
CA LEU A 72 -17.59 -5.23 11.96
C LEU A 72 -17.56 -4.57 13.35
N GLY A 73 -18.06 -3.32 13.44
CA GLY A 73 -18.18 -2.62 14.73
C GLY A 73 -19.09 -3.36 15.71
N TRP A 74 -20.22 -3.86 15.22
CA TRP A 74 -21.13 -4.68 16.03
C TRP A 74 -20.47 -5.99 16.49
N TRP A 75 -19.79 -6.69 15.61
CA TRP A 75 -19.10 -7.93 15.94
C TRP A 75 -17.96 -7.71 16.95
N ARG A 76 -17.27 -6.58 16.84
CA ARG A 76 -16.13 -6.22 17.72
C ARG A 76 -16.52 -5.28 18.86
N ARG A 77 -17.82 -5.15 19.19
CA ARG A 77 -18.32 -4.16 20.15
C ARG A 77 -17.69 -4.24 21.56
N GLU A 78 -17.14 -5.39 21.91
CA GLU A 78 -16.46 -5.60 23.21
C GLU A 78 -15.00 -5.07 23.21
N HIS A 79 -14.45 -4.77 22.04
CA HIS A 79 -13.08 -4.27 21.88
C HIS A 79 -13.07 -2.76 21.63
N THR A 80 -12.98 -1.97 22.70
CA THR A 80 -12.99 -0.49 22.65
C THR A 80 -11.96 0.07 21.68
N GLY A 81 -10.74 -0.49 21.65
CA GLY A 81 -9.69 -0.07 20.70
C GLY A 81 -10.10 -0.24 19.25
N THR A 82 -10.80 -1.33 18.90
CA THR A 82 -11.33 -1.54 17.55
C THR A 82 -12.40 -0.52 17.21
N LEU A 83 -13.31 -0.23 18.12
CA LEU A 83 -14.38 0.76 17.90
C LEU A 83 -13.82 2.16 17.72
N VAL A 84 -12.84 2.56 18.51
CA VAL A 84 -12.14 3.85 18.36
C VAL A 84 -11.43 3.92 17.01
N GLY A 85 -10.74 2.85 16.62
CA GLY A 85 -10.07 2.77 15.30
C GLY A 85 -11.06 2.87 14.13
N LEU A 86 -12.19 2.15 14.19
CA LEU A 86 -13.24 2.23 13.17
C LEU A 86 -13.88 3.62 13.12
N GLY A 87 -14.15 4.24 14.28
CA GLY A 87 -14.66 5.61 14.37
C GLY A 87 -13.71 6.62 13.74
N ALA A 88 -12.42 6.54 14.06
CA ALA A 88 -11.40 7.40 13.47
C ALA A 88 -11.27 7.19 11.94
N ALA A 89 -11.32 5.95 11.46
CA ALA A 89 -11.30 5.62 10.04
C ALA A 89 -12.55 6.17 9.32
N ALA A 90 -13.74 6.05 9.93
CA ALA A 90 -14.97 6.60 9.38
C ALA A 90 -14.91 8.13 9.30
N LEU A 91 -14.43 8.81 10.34
CA LEU A 91 -14.24 10.28 10.33
C LEU A 91 -13.25 10.72 9.25
N ALA A 92 -12.12 10.02 9.10
CA ALA A 92 -11.14 10.29 8.05
C ALA A 92 -11.75 10.07 6.66
N TYR A 93 -12.53 9.02 6.48
CA TYR A 93 -13.23 8.73 5.23
C TYR A 93 -14.21 9.85 4.87
N PHE A 94 -15.08 10.27 5.80
CA PHE A 94 -16.02 11.37 5.56
C PHE A 94 -15.32 12.71 5.27
N TRP A 95 -14.19 12.96 5.93
CA TRP A 95 -13.38 14.15 5.68
C TRP A 95 -12.71 14.16 4.29
N MET A 96 -12.43 13.00 3.74
CA MET A 96 -11.89 12.87 2.37
C MET A 96 -12.99 12.87 1.30
N PHE A 97 -14.16 12.32 1.63
CA PHE A 97 -15.24 12.06 0.67
C PHE A 97 -15.69 13.32 -0.09
N ASN A 98 -15.85 13.21 -1.40
CA ASN A 98 -16.21 14.31 -2.30
C ASN A 98 -15.29 15.54 -2.22
N SER A 99 -14.02 15.35 -1.98
CA SER A 99 -13.05 16.44 -1.86
C SER A 99 -11.78 16.17 -2.66
N THR A 100 -10.94 17.18 -2.82
CA THR A 100 -9.59 17.03 -3.41
C THR A 100 -8.74 15.99 -2.68
N ARG A 101 -9.05 15.70 -1.40
CA ARG A 101 -8.37 14.68 -0.61
C ARG A 101 -8.71 13.27 -1.07
N GLU A 102 -9.93 13.05 -1.56
CA GLU A 102 -10.32 11.79 -2.19
C GLU A 102 -9.49 11.56 -3.44
N THR A 103 -9.40 12.56 -4.32
CA THR A 103 -8.54 12.48 -5.53
C THR A 103 -7.09 12.19 -5.15
N LEU A 104 -6.57 12.86 -4.12
CA LEU A 104 -5.23 12.61 -3.62
C LEU A 104 -5.06 11.17 -3.10
N ALA A 105 -6.03 10.67 -2.33
CA ALA A 105 -5.98 9.29 -1.81
C ALA A 105 -6.01 8.26 -2.95
N ILE A 106 -6.84 8.47 -3.96
CA ILE A 106 -6.88 7.62 -5.16
C ILE A 106 -5.55 7.68 -5.90
N THR A 107 -5.03 8.89 -6.17
CA THR A 107 -3.75 9.10 -6.86
C THR A 107 -2.57 8.44 -6.15
N LEU A 108 -2.49 8.57 -4.82
CA LEU A 108 -1.40 7.97 -4.04
C LEU A 108 -1.69 6.53 -3.61
N GLY A 109 -2.85 5.99 -3.98
CA GLY A 109 -3.32 4.66 -3.62
C GLY A 109 -2.34 3.54 -3.99
N GLY A 110 -1.70 3.64 -5.15
CA GLY A 110 -0.69 2.69 -5.61
C GLY A 110 0.50 2.62 -4.68
N HIS A 111 1.13 3.75 -4.37
CA HIS A 111 2.28 3.80 -3.46
C HIS A 111 1.91 3.45 -2.01
N ALA A 112 0.71 3.85 -1.56
CA ALA A 112 0.20 3.42 -0.26
C ALA A 112 -0.01 1.89 -0.21
N GLY A 113 -0.50 1.30 -1.30
CA GLY A 113 -0.60 -0.14 -1.48
C GLY A 113 0.76 -0.84 -1.41
N GLU A 114 1.76 -0.35 -2.13
CA GLU A 114 3.13 -0.89 -2.06
C GLU A 114 3.66 -0.91 -0.62
N ILE A 115 3.51 0.20 0.11
CA ILE A 115 3.96 0.30 1.49
C ILE A 115 3.18 -0.66 2.39
N ALA A 116 1.85 -0.72 2.28
CA ALA A 116 1.00 -1.56 3.10
C ALA A 116 1.23 -3.06 2.83
N PHE A 117 1.27 -3.48 1.58
CA PHE A 117 1.54 -4.88 1.21
C PHE A 117 2.98 -5.28 1.52
N GLY A 118 3.95 -4.39 1.30
CA GLY A 118 5.34 -4.63 1.68
C GLY A 118 5.47 -4.86 3.19
N ALA A 119 4.84 -4.03 4.01
CA ALA A 119 4.80 -4.19 5.46
C ALA A 119 4.08 -5.48 5.89
N LEU A 120 2.93 -5.79 5.27
CA LEU A 120 2.18 -7.01 5.53
C LEU A 120 2.98 -8.27 5.19
N PHE A 121 3.69 -8.28 4.08
CA PHE A 121 4.54 -9.41 3.69
C PHE A 121 5.72 -9.58 4.64
N LEU A 122 6.35 -8.49 5.08
CA LEU A 122 7.37 -8.56 6.13
C LEU A 122 6.80 -9.12 7.43
N TYR A 123 5.65 -8.63 7.87
CA TYR A 123 4.98 -9.12 9.05
C TYR A 123 4.68 -10.63 8.97
N ARG A 124 4.17 -11.12 7.82
CA ARG A 124 3.93 -12.54 7.59
C ARG A 124 5.22 -13.35 7.64
N GLY A 125 6.27 -12.88 7.00
CA GLY A 125 7.59 -13.53 7.04
C GLY A 125 8.15 -13.63 8.46
N LEU A 126 8.01 -12.57 9.26
CA LEU A 126 8.50 -12.51 10.64
C LEU A 126 7.70 -13.39 11.60
N THR A 127 6.38 -13.40 11.45
CA THR A 127 5.47 -14.10 12.38
C THR A 127 5.09 -15.51 11.94
N GLY A 128 5.23 -15.84 10.65
CA GLY A 128 4.67 -17.05 10.06
C GLY A 128 3.15 -17.04 9.94
N TRP A 129 2.48 -15.89 10.18
CA TRP A 129 1.02 -15.79 10.13
C TRP A 129 0.46 -16.17 8.76
N GLY A 130 -0.44 -17.17 8.74
CA GLY A 130 -1.06 -17.68 7.54
C GLY A 130 -0.10 -18.43 6.59
N CYS A 131 1.13 -18.74 7.03
CA CYS A 131 2.04 -19.61 6.28
C CYS A 131 1.66 -21.06 6.52
N ARG A 132 1.63 -21.86 5.46
CA ARG A 132 1.31 -23.29 5.50
C ARG A 132 2.56 -24.17 5.52
N ILE A 133 3.64 -23.68 4.88
CA ILE A 133 4.93 -24.35 4.82
C ILE A 133 6.05 -23.37 5.22
N GLU A 134 7.15 -23.87 5.74
CA GLU A 134 8.26 -23.03 6.23
C GLU A 134 8.89 -22.15 5.15
N LEU A 135 8.90 -22.63 3.89
CA LEU A 135 9.46 -21.90 2.75
C LEU A 135 8.70 -20.58 2.46
N GLU A 136 7.42 -20.48 2.83
CA GLU A 136 6.64 -19.25 2.61
C GLU A 136 7.19 -18.08 3.42
N ARG A 137 7.72 -18.31 4.62
CA ARG A 137 8.23 -17.24 5.48
C ARG A 137 9.36 -16.44 4.83
N PRO A 138 10.47 -17.06 4.37
CA PRO A 138 11.52 -16.31 3.68
C PRO A 138 11.04 -15.70 2.36
N LEU A 139 10.09 -16.33 1.66
CA LEU A 139 9.50 -15.78 0.44
C LEU A 139 8.71 -14.50 0.73
N TYR A 140 7.83 -14.49 1.74
CA TYR A 140 7.11 -13.27 2.14
C TYR A 140 8.06 -12.18 2.61
N ALA A 141 9.07 -12.50 3.41
CA ALA A 141 10.06 -11.52 3.83
C ALA A 141 10.80 -10.92 2.62
N PHE A 142 11.20 -11.76 1.66
CA PHE A 142 11.84 -11.33 0.42
C PHE A 142 10.93 -10.40 -0.41
N LEU A 143 9.67 -10.77 -0.64
CA LEU A 143 8.71 -9.96 -1.39
C LEU A 143 8.44 -8.62 -0.70
N GLY A 144 8.29 -8.63 0.63
CA GLY A 144 8.10 -7.42 1.40
C GLY A 144 9.26 -6.44 1.25
N PHE A 145 10.50 -6.91 1.43
CA PHE A 145 11.68 -6.08 1.20
C PHE A 145 11.84 -5.64 -0.25
N MET A 146 11.53 -6.50 -1.21
CA MET A 146 11.61 -6.16 -2.62
C MET A 146 10.69 -5.00 -2.99
N ILE A 147 9.43 -5.05 -2.55
CA ILE A 147 8.45 -3.99 -2.81
C ILE A 147 8.89 -2.68 -2.14
N LEU A 148 9.23 -2.72 -0.84
CA LEU A 148 9.63 -1.52 -0.10
C LEU A 148 10.92 -0.89 -0.65
N PHE A 149 11.91 -1.70 -1.00
CA PHE A 149 13.14 -1.18 -1.61
C PHE A 149 12.92 -0.67 -3.03
N GLY A 150 11.96 -1.23 -3.77
CA GLY A 150 11.52 -0.71 -5.07
C GLY A 150 10.97 0.71 -4.93
N SER A 151 10.01 0.92 -4.02
CA SER A 151 9.44 2.24 -3.72
C SER A 151 10.50 3.23 -3.21
N MET A 152 11.43 2.76 -2.34
CA MET A 152 12.54 3.59 -1.87
C MET A 152 13.49 3.98 -3.00
N ARG A 153 13.84 3.05 -3.89
CA ARG A 153 14.69 3.32 -5.07
C ARG A 153 14.05 4.36 -5.97
N LEU A 154 12.74 4.24 -6.26
CA LEU A 154 12.00 5.25 -7.00
C LEU A 154 12.11 6.61 -6.32
N GLY A 155 11.79 6.70 -5.03
CA GLY A 155 11.90 7.94 -4.28
C GLY A 155 13.29 8.58 -4.37
N LEU A 156 14.36 7.78 -4.23
CA LEU A 156 15.74 8.24 -4.33
C LEU A 156 16.08 8.74 -5.75
N SER A 157 15.62 8.05 -6.80
CA SER A 157 15.88 8.46 -8.18
C SER A 157 15.22 9.80 -8.54
N LEU A 158 14.10 10.14 -7.87
CA LEU A 158 13.40 11.40 -8.08
C LEU A 158 14.02 12.59 -7.33
N LEU A 159 14.95 12.38 -6.41
CA LEU A 159 15.65 13.47 -5.70
C LEU A 159 16.78 14.09 -6.51
N GLY A 160 17.39 13.33 -7.42
CA GLY A 160 18.50 13.76 -8.26
C GLY A 160 18.06 14.10 -9.69
N GLU A 161 19.01 14.61 -10.49
CA GLU A 161 18.83 14.77 -11.93
C GLU A 161 19.22 13.46 -12.65
N THR A 162 18.37 12.46 -12.52
CA THR A 162 18.58 11.12 -13.07
C THR A 162 17.80 10.93 -14.38
N MET A 163 18.24 9.98 -15.21
CA MET A 163 17.48 9.58 -16.39
C MET A 163 16.11 8.99 -16.00
N GLU A 164 16.04 8.28 -14.85
CA GLU A 164 14.78 7.76 -14.31
C GLU A 164 13.78 8.88 -14.00
N LYS A 165 14.23 9.98 -13.36
CA LYS A 165 13.39 11.16 -13.12
C LYS A 165 12.89 11.77 -14.42
N HIS A 166 13.76 11.88 -15.43
CA HIS A 166 13.36 12.41 -16.72
C HIS A 166 12.25 11.57 -17.37
N TRP A 167 12.40 10.25 -17.40
CA TRP A 167 11.36 9.34 -17.89
C TRP A 167 10.09 9.39 -17.03
N TYR A 168 10.23 9.50 -15.72
CA TYR A 168 9.10 9.60 -14.81
C TYR A 168 8.27 10.86 -15.06
N LEU A 169 8.91 11.99 -15.34
CA LEU A 169 8.23 13.26 -15.65
C LEU A 169 7.50 13.26 -17.01
N GLN A 170 7.88 12.38 -17.93
CA GLN A 170 7.18 12.25 -19.22
C GLN A 170 5.82 11.56 -19.11
N GLY A 171 5.56 10.89 -18.00
CA GLY A 171 4.33 10.12 -17.81
C GLY A 171 4.24 8.91 -18.76
N LYS A 172 3.05 8.35 -18.85
CA LYS A 172 2.73 7.21 -19.72
C LYS A 172 1.50 7.53 -20.56
N GLY A 173 1.63 7.48 -21.88
CA GLY A 173 0.49 7.69 -22.77
C GLY A 173 -0.25 9.03 -22.58
N GLY A 174 0.44 10.05 -22.10
CA GLY A 174 -0.14 11.37 -21.80
C GLY A 174 -0.78 11.49 -20.41
N ILE A 175 -0.59 10.49 -19.55
CA ILE A 175 -1.04 10.52 -18.15
C ILE A 175 0.18 10.74 -17.25
N ASP A 176 0.12 11.73 -16.38
CA ASP A 176 1.15 11.98 -15.38
C ASP A 176 1.24 10.82 -14.39
N ASN A 177 2.45 10.55 -13.90
CA ASN A 177 2.65 9.56 -12.85
C ASN A 177 2.13 10.07 -11.48
N ASP A 178 1.75 9.15 -10.60
CA ASP A 178 1.06 9.42 -9.34
C ASP A 178 1.72 10.44 -8.43
N LEU A 179 3.06 10.35 -8.26
CA LEU A 179 3.77 11.33 -7.42
C LEU A 179 3.80 12.72 -8.05
N VAL A 180 3.77 12.82 -9.38
CA VAL A 180 3.66 14.11 -10.09
C VAL A 180 2.29 14.71 -9.83
N THR A 181 1.23 13.94 -10.10
CA THR A 181 -0.16 14.36 -9.86
C THR A 181 -0.41 14.66 -8.37
N GLY A 182 0.07 13.78 -7.48
CA GLY A 182 -0.06 13.99 -6.03
C GLY A 182 0.65 15.25 -5.54
N ALA A 183 1.85 15.53 -6.07
CA ALA A 183 2.59 16.75 -5.76
C ALA A 183 1.85 18.00 -6.27
N GLN A 184 1.27 17.96 -7.46
CA GLN A 184 0.45 19.05 -8.02
C GLN A 184 -0.77 19.33 -7.13
N ILE A 185 -1.52 18.29 -6.73
CA ILE A 185 -2.69 18.41 -5.85
C ILE A 185 -2.30 19.07 -4.52
N LEU A 186 -1.15 18.71 -3.96
CA LEU A 186 -0.64 19.24 -2.69
C LEU A 186 0.07 20.59 -2.82
N SER A 187 0.26 21.09 -4.04
CA SER A 187 1.13 22.25 -4.32
C SER A 187 2.55 22.05 -3.79
N TRP A 188 3.04 20.81 -3.85
CA TRP A 188 4.40 20.42 -3.47
C TRP A 188 5.33 20.33 -4.68
N ARG A 189 6.63 20.39 -4.42
CA ARG A 189 7.62 19.97 -5.38
C ARG A 189 7.67 18.44 -5.44
N LEU A 190 7.99 17.86 -6.59
CA LEU A 190 8.13 16.41 -6.77
C LEU A 190 9.12 15.81 -5.76
N GLU A 191 10.22 16.51 -5.47
CA GLU A 191 11.21 16.07 -4.50
C GLU A 191 10.62 15.96 -3.07
N SER A 192 9.63 16.78 -2.73
CA SER A 192 8.94 16.69 -1.43
C SER A 192 8.04 15.44 -1.36
N ALA A 193 7.33 15.12 -2.43
CA ALA A 193 6.55 13.90 -2.54
C ALA A 193 7.46 12.66 -2.50
N ALA A 194 8.59 12.70 -3.19
CA ALA A 194 9.61 11.65 -3.17
C ALA A 194 10.19 11.42 -1.76
N ARG A 195 10.50 12.49 -1.03
CA ARG A 195 10.95 12.38 0.38
C ARG A 195 9.88 11.78 1.27
N ALA A 196 8.62 12.15 1.09
CA ALA A 196 7.50 11.55 1.83
C ALA A 196 7.39 10.04 1.53
N LEU A 197 7.50 9.63 0.26
CA LEU A 197 7.52 8.21 -0.11
C LEU A 197 8.65 7.46 0.58
N ILE A 198 9.88 8.00 0.55
CA ILE A 198 11.04 7.40 1.24
C ILE A 198 10.77 7.28 2.74
N PHE A 199 10.27 8.35 3.37
CA PHE A 199 9.99 8.38 4.80
C PHE A 199 8.99 7.30 5.22
N PHE A 200 7.84 7.21 4.55
CA PHE A 200 6.83 6.21 4.87
C PHE A 200 7.30 4.79 4.58
N THR A 201 8.07 4.59 3.51
CA THR A 201 8.67 3.28 3.19
C THR A 201 9.67 2.86 4.27
N LEU A 202 10.53 3.76 4.73
CA LEU A 202 11.47 3.49 5.82
C LEU A 202 10.74 3.22 7.15
N LEU A 203 9.64 3.91 7.42
CA LEU A 203 8.84 3.71 8.63
C LEU A 203 8.12 2.35 8.63
N ALA A 204 7.70 1.85 7.48
CA ALA A 204 7.00 0.58 7.34
C ALA A 204 7.86 -0.62 7.80
N ILE A 205 9.16 -0.56 7.62
CA ILE A 205 10.08 -1.64 8.02
C ILE A 205 10.06 -1.83 9.55
N PRO A 206 10.47 -0.86 10.39
CA PRO A 206 10.43 -1.03 11.84
C PRO A 206 9.00 -1.24 12.37
N ALA A 207 7.98 -0.65 11.75
CA ALA A 207 6.58 -0.89 12.14
C ALA A 207 6.20 -2.37 12.01
N SER A 208 6.65 -3.06 10.95
CA SER A 208 6.43 -4.49 10.76
C SER A 208 7.10 -5.33 11.85
N PHE A 209 8.33 -4.95 12.26
CA PHE A 209 9.05 -5.63 13.35
C PHE A 209 8.37 -5.41 14.70
N VAL A 210 7.94 -4.19 15.00
CA VAL A 210 7.19 -3.87 16.23
C VAL A 210 5.89 -4.66 16.28
N ALA A 211 5.11 -4.66 15.21
CA ALA A 211 3.87 -5.43 15.14
C ALA A 211 4.11 -6.94 15.33
N ALA A 212 5.19 -7.49 14.76
CA ALA A 212 5.55 -8.88 14.93
C ALA A 212 5.97 -9.22 16.37
N SER A 213 6.71 -8.33 17.05
CA SER A 213 7.12 -8.53 18.44
C SER A 213 5.92 -8.44 19.40
N MET A 214 5.01 -7.50 19.17
CA MET A 214 3.78 -7.37 19.97
C MET A 214 2.92 -8.64 19.91
N ARG A 215 2.78 -9.23 18.72
CA ARG A 215 2.04 -10.49 18.58
C ARG A 215 2.65 -11.64 19.38
N LYS A 216 3.98 -11.78 19.37
CA LYS A 216 4.68 -12.80 20.18
C LYS A 216 4.44 -12.61 21.67
N HIS A 217 4.45 -11.35 22.11
CA HIS A 217 4.23 -11.04 23.52
C HIS A 217 2.80 -11.37 23.97
N ILE A 218 1.79 -11.03 23.16
CA ILE A 218 0.38 -11.34 23.43
C ILE A 218 0.17 -12.87 23.47
N GLY A 219 0.77 -13.63 22.55
CA GLY A 219 0.68 -15.10 22.55
C GLY A 219 1.27 -15.72 23.81
N ALA A 220 2.45 -15.27 24.24
CA ALA A 220 3.10 -15.76 25.44
C ALA A 220 2.32 -15.45 26.75
N VAL A 221 1.64 -14.30 26.82
CA VAL A 221 0.78 -13.96 27.97
C VAL A 221 -0.46 -14.85 28.00
N ALA A 222 -1.09 -15.10 26.85
CA ALA A 222 -2.27 -15.97 26.78
C ALA A 222 -1.95 -17.42 27.19
N GLU A 223 -0.81 -17.96 26.74
CA GLU A 223 -0.34 -19.30 27.16
C GLU A 223 -0.07 -19.38 28.67
N ALA A 224 0.51 -18.33 29.26
CA ALA A 224 0.79 -18.30 30.71
C ALA A 224 -0.48 -18.17 31.56
N GLU A 225 -1.58 -17.61 31.03
CA GLU A 225 -2.88 -17.55 31.72
C GLU A 225 -3.65 -18.86 31.63
N GLU A 226 -3.44 -19.69 30.60
CA GLU A 226 -4.05 -21.01 30.47
C GLU A 226 -3.41 -22.06 31.41
N ASP A 227 -2.16 -21.84 31.85
CA ASP A 227 -1.41 -22.74 32.72
C ASP A 227 -1.67 -22.47 34.24
N LEU A 228 -2.49 -21.46 34.61
CA LEU A 228 -2.87 -21.09 35.98
C LEU A 228 -4.28 -21.53 36.32
#